data_3b7aeb9a98fe8a54c0ec1bf5ab9d1b17
#
_entry.id   3b7aeb9a98fe8a54c0ec1bf5ab9d1b17
#
_cell.length_a   1.000
_cell.length_b   1.000
_cell.length_c   1.000
_cell.angle_alpha   90.00
_cell.angle_beta   90.00
_cell.angle_gamma   90.00
#
_symmetry.space_group_name_H-M   'P 1'
#
loop_
_entity.id
_entity.type
_entity.pdbx_description
1 polymer ?
#
loop_
_entity_poly.entity_id
_entity_poly.type
_entity_poly.pdbx_seq_one_letter_code
_entity_poly.pdbx_strand_id
1 'polypeptide(L)'
;EMLKEFEYLGSAKAEEVVITNPNKIADMCEKIAPVRPDKCPPFIENSDQMLRDICYNKAHSMYGEELPPIVKERLDRELNSIISNGYAVMYIIAQKLVWKSNEDGYLVGSRGSVGSSFAATMSGITEVNPLQAHYRCEYCKYSDFDSPEVKAFSGRSGCDMPDKICPVCGKKLVKDGFDIPFETFLGFKGNKEPDIDLNFSGDYQSNAHKYTEIIFGAGQTFRAGTIGTLADKTAFGYIKNYYEERGIHKRNCEIDRIVQGCVGVRRTTGQHPGGIVVLPVGEEINTFTPVQHPANDMTTATVTTHFDYHSIDHNLLKLDILGHDDPTMIRMLQDLTGLDPQTIPLDDQTVMSLFMNTSALGVEPEDINGIPLGCLGIPEFGTDFAMQMVIDAKPTEFSDLIRISGLSHGTDVWLGNAQTLIEQGIATISTAICTR
;
A
#
# COMPACT_ATOMS: atom_id res chain seq x y z
N GLU A 1 -28.87 32.74 37.47
CA GLU A 1 -27.81 33.73 37.23
C GLU A 1 -28.13 34.57 35.97
N MET A 2 -28.29 33.99 34.77
CA MET A 2 -28.56 34.74 33.53
C MET A 2 -29.76 35.67 33.61
N LEU A 3 -30.87 35.29 34.25
CA LEU A 3 -32.02 36.18 34.42
C LEU A 3 -31.68 37.46 35.23
N LYS A 4 -30.79 37.35 36.23
CA LYS A 4 -30.32 38.49 37.01
C LYS A 4 -29.47 39.43 36.16
N GLU A 5 -28.61 38.90 35.31
CA GLU A 5 -27.77 39.72 34.41
C GLU A 5 -28.61 40.53 33.43
N PHE A 6 -29.81 40.04 33.08
CA PHE A 6 -30.73 40.72 32.16
C PHE A 6 -31.87 41.46 32.87
N GLU A 7 -31.84 41.60 34.21
CA GLU A 7 -32.89 42.22 34.99
C GLU A 7 -33.17 43.71 34.58
N TYR A 8 -32.19 44.38 34.01
CA TYR A 8 -32.30 45.72 33.48
C TYR A 8 -33.33 45.88 32.33
N LEU A 9 -33.70 44.75 31.69
CA LEU A 9 -34.74 44.73 30.63
C LEU A 9 -36.16 44.59 31.19
N GLY A 10 -36.31 44.39 32.50
CA GLY A 10 -37.55 43.96 33.15
C GLY A 10 -37.79 42.47 33.06
N SER A 11 -38.49 41.89 34.05
CA SER A 11 -38.61 40.45 34.22
C SER A 11 -39.16 39.70 33.00
N ALA A 12 -40.20 40.21 32.35
CA ALA A 12 -40.81 39.57 31.20
C ALA A 12 -39.89 39.57 29.99
N LYS A 13 -39.14 40.63 29.73
CA LYS A 13 -38.19 40.67 28.62
C LYS A 13 -36.93 39.91 28.89
N ALA A 14 -36.49 39.87 30.15
CA ALA A 14 -35.37 39.00 30.55
C ALA A 14 -35.71 37.50 30.35
N GLU A 15 -36.94 37.07 30.69
CA GLU A 15 -37.40 35.71 30.47
C GLU A 15 -37.52 35.38 28.97
N GLU A 16 -38.03 36.30 28.18
CA GLU A 16 -38.07 36.16 26.72
C GLU A 16 -36.69 35.92 26.11
N VAL A 17 -35.70 36.74 26.50
CA VAL A 17 -34.35 36.70 25.94
C VAL A 17 -33.56 35.50 26.43
N VAL A 18 -33.68 35.16 27.71
CA VAL A 18 -32.84 34.12 28.34
C VAL A 18 -33.45 32.71 28.23
N ILE A 19 -34.77 32.60 28.18
CA ILE A 19 -35.45 31.30 28.18
C ILE A 19 -36.22 31.06 26.89
N THR A 20 -37.17 31.96 26.57
CA THR A 20 -38.12 31.70 25.46
C THR A 20 -37.42 31.66 24.10
N ASN A 21 -36.57 32.64 23.78
CA ASN A 21 -35.92 32.71 22.51
C ASN A 21 -34.84 31.60 22.31
N PRO A 22 -34.01 31.29 23.30
CA PRO A 22 -33.09 30.11 23.22
C PRO A 22 -33.83 28.81 23.02
N ASN A 23 -34.89 28.58 23.73
CA ASN A 23 -35.70 27.35 23.53
C ASN A 23 -36.34 27.32 22.14
N LYS A 24 -36.88 28.42 21.65
CA LYS A 24 -37.37 28.50 20.26
C LYS A 24 -36.31 28.15 19.24
N ILE A 25 -35.07 28.64 19.41
CA ILE A 25 -33.95 28.32 18.52
C ILE A 25 -33.61 26.83 18.63
N ALA A 26 -33.59 26.28 19.84
CA ALA A 26 -33.37 24.86 20.06
C ALA A 26 -34.44 23.98 19.39
N ASP A 27 -35.71 24.41 19.49
CA ASP A 27 -36.84 23.70 18.86
C ASP A 27 -36.83 23.77 17.32
N MET A 28 -36.15 24.74 16.75
CA MET A 28 -35.93 24.85 15.29
C MET A 28 -34.80 23.93 14.80
N CYS A 29 -33.98 23.39 15.69
CA CYS A 29 -32.90 22.50 15.33
C CYS A 29 -33.42 21.09 15.05
N GLU A 30 -33.07 20.57 13.89
CA GLU A 30 -33.35 19.18 13.51
C GLU A 30 -32.15 18.30 13.87
N LYS A 31 -32.43 17.01 14.12
CA LYS A 31 -31.36 16.03 14.30
C LYS A 31 -30.80 15.68 12.94
N ILE A 32 -29.59 16.15 12.66
CA ILE A 32 -28.86 15.87 11.43
C ILE A 32 -27.59 15.07 11.69
N ALA A 33 -27.18 14.30 10.70
CA ALA A 33 -25.85 13.71 10.66
C ALA A 33 -24.93 14.64 9.83
N PRO A 34 -23.83 15.18 10.41
CA PRO A 34 -22.92 16.08 9.69
C PRO A 34 -22.25 15.43 8.48
N VAL A 35 -22.05 14.10 8.55
CA VAL A 35 -21.55 13.27 7.44
C VAL A 35 -22.65 12.28 7.08
N ARG A 36 -22.96 12.18 5.81
CA ARG A 36 -24.00 11.23 5.32
C ARG A 36 -23.51 9.78 5.57
N PRO A 37 -24.43 8.85 5.88
CA PRO A 37 -24.05 7.47 6.21
C PRO A 37 -23.75 6.59 4.98
N ASP A 38 -24.08 7.08 3.77
CA ASP A 38 -24.06 6.28 2.55
C ASP A 38 -22.62 6.09 2.04
N LYS A 39 -22.35 4.90 1.53
CA LYS A 39 -21.15 4.64 0.73
C LYS A 39 -21.35 5.17 -0.69
N CYS A 40 -20.43 5.96 -1.17
CA CYS A 40 -20.49 6.62 -2.47
C CYS A 40 -19.24 6.23 -3.31
N PRO A 41 -19.20 4.99 -3.85
CA PRO A 41 -18.07 4.54 -4.66
C PRO A 41 -18.01 5.31 -5.97
N PRO A 42 -16.82 5.52 -6.54
CA PRO A 42 -16.68 6.08 -7.88
C PRO A 42 -17.29 5.15 -8.92
N PHE A 43 -17.70 5.71 -10.03
CA PHE A 43 -18.31 4.97 -11.14
C PHE A 43 -17.49 5.15 -12.42
N ILE A 44 -17.21 4.04 -13.09
CA ILE A 44 -16.66 4.01 -14.46
C ILE A 44 -17.58 3.10 -15.28
N GLU A 45 -18.10 3.65 -16.36
CA GLU A 45 -19.00 2.93 -17.25
C GLU A 45 -18.33 1.67 -17.82
N ASN A 46 -19.06 0.55 -17.82
CA ASN A 46 -18.61 -0.74 -18.30
C ASN A 46 -17.35 -1.32 -17.64
N SER A 47 -16.99 -0.87 -16.43
CA SER A 47 -15.79 -1.34 -15.70
C SER A 47 -15.72 -2.86 -15.58
N ASP A 48 -16.83 -3.53 -15.35
CA ASP A 48 -16.92 -4.99 -15.21
C ASP A 48 -16.48 -5.70 -16.50
N GLN A 49 -17.03 -5.26 -17.64
CA GLN A 49 -16.69 -5.85 -18.93
C GLN A 49 -15.27 -5.47 -19.35
N MET A 50 -14.87 -4.22 -19.11
CA MET A 50 -13.50 -3.77 -19.39
C MET A 50 -12.47 -4.63 -18.63
N LEU A 51 -12.70 -4.90 -17.35
CA LEU A 51 -11.79 -5.72 -16.55
C LEU A 51 -11.72 -7.16 -17.09
N ARG A 52 -12.87 -7.76 -17.44
CA ARG A 52 -12.90 -9.09 -18.06
C ARG A 52 -12.09 -9.12 -19.36
N ASP A 53 -12.35 -8.18 -20.25
CA ASP A 53 -11.70 -8.14 -21.57
C ASP A 53 -10.18 -7.95 -21.43
N ILE A 54 -9.73 -7.04 -20.58
CA ILE A 54 -8.31 -6.82 -20.32
C ILE A 54 -7.64 -8.08 -19.78
N CYS A 55 -8.23 -8.70 -18.77
CA CYS A 55 -7.67 -9.90 -18.13
C CYS A 55 -7.62 -11.10 -19.07
N TYR A 56 -8.70 -11.37 -19.81
CA TYR A 56 -8.72 -12.49 -20.74
C TYR A 56 -7.79 -12.26 -21.93
N ASN A 57 -7.75 -11.05 -22.51
CA ASN A 57 -6.83 -10.73 -23.60
C ASN A 57 -5.37 -10.93 -23.18
N LYS A 58 -5.01 -10.52 -21.97
CA LYS A 58 -3.66 -10.74 -21.42
C LYS A 58 -3.39 -12.23 -21.18
N ALA A 59 -4.34 -12.94 -20.57
CA ALA A 59 -4.21 -14.39 -20.32
C ALA A 59 -4.00 -15.17 -21.63
N HIS A 60 -4.80 -14.91 -22.66
CA HIS A 60 -4.64 -15.51 -23.97
C HIS A 60 -3.29 -15.15 -24.63
N SER A 61 -2.83 -13.91 -24.46
CA SER A 61 -1.51 -13.51 -24.97
C SER A 61 -0.35 -14.24 -24.30
N MET A 62 -0.52 -14.66 -23.04
CA MET A 62 0.52 -15.35 -22.26
C MET A 62 0.45 -16.88 -22.41
N TYR A 63 -0.75 -17.45 -22.38
CA TYR A 63 -0.98 -18.90 -22.28
C TYR A 63 -1.64 -19.54 -23.50
N GLY A 64 -1.99 -18.76 -24.53
CA GLY A 64 -2.60 -19.24 -25.77
C GLY A 64 -4.12 -19.15 -25.80
N GLU A 65 -4.71 -19.52 -26.95
CA GLU A 65 -6.17 -19.44 -27.14
C GLU A 65 -6.95 -20.39 -26.22
N GLU A 66 -6.41 -21.58 -26.02
CA GLU A 66 -6.92 -22.54 -25.02
C GLU A 66 -6.17 -22.35 -23.71
N LEU A 67 -6.81 -21.71 -22.73
CA LEU A 67 -6.19 -21.47 -21.43
C LEU A 67 -6.04 -22.78 -20.66
N PRO A 68 -4.89 -23.03 -20.00
CA PRO A 68 -4.75 -24.13 -19.06
C PRO A 68 -5.84 -24.06 -17.98
N PRO A 69 -6.40 -25.22 -17.55
CA PRO A 69 -7.48 -25.24 -16.54
C PRO A 69 -7.17 -24.40 -15.29
N ILE A 70 -5.96 -24.52 -14.77
CA ILE A 70 -5.53 -23.77 -13.57
C ILE A 70 -5.57 -22.26 -13.78
N VAL A 71 -5.20 -21.77 -14.95
CA VAL A 71 -5.25 -20.33 -15.31
C VAL A 71 -6.70 -19.88 -15.41
N LYS A 72 -7.53 -20.65 -16.14
CA LYS A 72 -8.92 -20.32 -16.37
C LYS A 72 -9.73 -20.32 -15.07
N GLU A 73 -9.62 -21.37 -14.27
CA GLU A 73 -10.34 -21.51 -13.00
C GLU A 73 -9.96 -20.41 -12.01
N ARG A 74 -8.68 -20.06 -11.92
CA ARG A 74 -8.21 -18.99 -11.06
C ARG A 74 -8.77 -17.64 -11.52
N LEU A 75 -8.69 -17.34 -12.82
CA LEU A 75 -9.16 -16.09 -13.37
C LEU A 75 -10.68 -15.94 -13.24
N ASP A 76 -11.44 -16.99 -13.57
CA ASP A 76 -12.91 -17.00 -13.42
C ASP A 76 -13.33 -16.78 -11.97
N ARG A 77 -12.70 -17.47 -11.03
CA ARG A 77 -12.98 -17.31 -9.59
C ARG A 77 -12.73 -15.90 -9.11
N GLU A 78 -11.60 -15.31 -9.46
CA GLU A 78 -11.25 -13.96 -9.05
C GLU A 78 -12.16 -12.90 -9.68
N LEU A 79 -12.35 -12.94 -11.00
CA LEU A 79 -13.20 -11.98 -11.69
C LEU A 79 -14.66 -12.04 -11.19
N ASN A 80 -15.18 -13.25 -10.94
CA ASN A 80 -16.53 -13.38 -10.39
C ASN A 80 -16.63 -12.76 -8.98
N SER A 81 -15.64 -12.97 -8.13
CA SER A 81 -15.59 -12.37 -6.79
C SER A 81 -15.48 -10.85 -6.87
N ILE A 82 -14.57 -10.33 -7.68
CA ILE A 82 -14.32 -8.88 -7.84
C ILE A 82 -15.57 -8.17 -8.37
N ILE A 83 -16.18 -8.71 -9.42
CA ILE A 83 -17.32 -8.08 -10.09
C ILE A 83 -18.59 -8.18 -9.24
N SER A 84 -18.88 -9.35 -8.63
CA SER A 84 -20.06 -9.51 -7.80
C SER A 84 -20.06 -8.62 -6.56
N ASN A 85 -18.89 -8.20 -6.08
CA ASN A 85 -18.75 -7.26 -4.96
C ASN A 85 -18.60 -5.78 -5.42
N GLY A 86 -18.65 -5.50 -6.73
CA GLY A 86 -18.55 -4.13 -7.26
C GLY A 86 -17.15 -3.52 -7.22
N TYR A 87 -16.10 -4.35 -7.15
CA TYR A 87 -14.72 -3.88 -7.03
C TYR A 87 -14.00 -3.67 -8.38
N ALA A 88 -14.64 -3.98 -9.50
CA ALA A 88 -14.03 -3.84 -10.83
C ALA A 88 -13.56 -2.42 -11.12
N VAL A 89 -14.30 -1.42 -10.67
CA VAL A 89 -13.94 -0.02 -10.82
C VAL A 89 -12.58 0.31 -10.19
N MET A 90 -12.27 -0.27 -9.02
CA MET A 90 -11.00 -0.05 -8.33
C MET A 90 -9.83 -0.62 -9.12
N TYR A 91 -10.01 -1.80 -9.71
CA TYR A 91 -9.02 -2.40 -10.60
C TYR A 91 -8.78 -1.57 -11.87
N ILE A 92 -9.84 -1.05 -12.48
CA ILE A 92 -9.73 -0.21 -13.68
C ILE A 92 -9.02 1.11 -13.36
N ILE A 93 -9.27 1.71 -12.21
CA ILE A 93 -8.56 2.92 -11.76
C ILE A 93 -7.07 2.62 -11.59
N ALA A 94 -6.73 1.57 -10.84
CA ALA A 94 -5.35 1.16 -10.61
C ALA A 94 -4.64 0.84 -11.94
N GLN A 95 -5.28 0.08 -12.82
CA GLN A 95 -4.77 -0.24 -14.15
C GLN A 95 -4.47 1.02 -14.97
N LYS A 96 -5.40 1.98 -15.04
CA LYS A 96 -5.18 3.24 -15.78
C LYS A 96 -3.99 4.03 -15.23
N LEU A 97 -3.86 4.12 -13.91
CA LEU A 97 -2.75 4.82 -13.25
C LEU A 97 -1.41 4.14 -13.54
N VAL A 98 -1.34 2.82 -13.40
CA VAL A 98 -0.11 2.05 -13.66
C VAL A 98 0.29 2.14 -15.12
N TRP A 99 -0.65 1.92 -16.04
CA TRP A 99 -0.35 1.97 -17.48
C TRP A 99 0.13 3.35 -17.91
N LYS A 100 -0.48 4.42 -17.40
CA LYS A 100 -0.05 5.78 -17.71
C LYS A 100 1.36 6.07 -17.20
N SER A 101 1.70 5.64 -15.99
CA SER A 101 3.06 5.78 -15.45
C SER A 101 4.10 5.00 -16.27
N ASN A 102 3.77 3.76 -16.66
CA ASN A 102 4.64 2.93 -17.49
C ASN A 102 4.83 3.54 -18.89
N GLU A 103 3.76 4.08 -19.51
CA GLU A 103 3.81 4.77 -20.80
C GLU A 103 4.73 5.99 -20.74
N ASP A 104 4.71 6.72 -19.62
CA ASP A 104 5.58 7.87 -19.39
C ASP A 104 7.01 7.45 -18.95
N GLY A 105 7.29 6.14 -18.91
CA GLY A 105 8.62 5.56 -18.65
C GLY A 105 8.98 5.34 -17.20
N TYR A 106 8.01 5.38 -16.28
CA TYR A 106 8.21 5.11 -14.85
C TYR A 106 7.47 3.84 -14.44
N LEU A 107 8.24 2.81 -14.06
CA LEU A 107 7.66 1.58 -13.52
C LEU A 107 6.93 1.85 -12.19
N VAL A 108 5.90 1.06 -11.94
CA VAL A 108 5.13 1.12 -10.70
C VAL A 108 5.28 -0.21 -9.97
N GLY A 109 5.72 -0.16 -8.73
CA GLY A 109 5.75 -1.32 -7.85
C GLY A 109 4.40 -1.52 -7.16
N SER A 110 3.90 -2.75 -7.08
CA SER A 110 2.78 -3.08 -6.22
C SER A 110 3.27 -3.38 -4.81
N ARG A 111 2.47 -3.01 -3.81
CA ARG A 111 2.77 -3.25 -2.40
C ARG A 111 1.66 -4.05 -1.73
N GLY A 112 2.02 -4.85 -0.72
CA GLY A 112 1.04 -5.57 0.09
C GLY A 112 0.34 -6.70 -0.63
N SER A 113 -0.93 -6.91 -0.34
CA SER A 113 -1.68 -8.11 -0.74
C SER A 113 -2.15 -8.14 -2.19
N VAL A 114 -2.01 -7.05 -2.97
CA VAL A 114 -2.44 -7.01 -4.37
C VAL A 114 -1.70 -8.02 -5.26
N GLY A 115 -0.46 -8.38 -4.91
CA GLY A 115 0.33 -9.41 -5.59
C GLY A 115 -0.27 -10.82 -5.50
N SER A 116 -1.30 -11.05 -4.68
CA SER A 116 -2.04 -12.31 -4.62
C SER A 116 -3.24 -12.38 -5.57
N SER A 117 -3.54 -11.30 -6.31
CA SER A 117 -4.60 -11.27 -7.31
C SER A 117 -4.07 -11.53 -8.72
N PHE A 118 -4.46 -12.66 -9.30
CA PHE A 118 -4.15 -12.99 -10.68
C PHE A 118 -4.85 -12.05 -11.67
N ALA A 119 -6.04 -11.55 -11.33
CA ALA A 119 -6.70 -10.51 -12.09
C ALA A 119 -5.89 -9.20 -12.11
N ALA A 120 -5.21 -8.86 -11.02
CA ALA A 120 -4.31 -7.70 -10.98
C ALA A 120 -3.07 -7.92 -11.89
N THR A 121 -2.54 -9.14 -11.95
CA THR A 121 -1.46 -9.49 -12.89
C THR A 121 -1.94 -9.39 -14.34
N MET A 122 -3.10 -9.97 -14.64
CA MET A 122 -3.66 -9.97 -15.99
C MET A 122 -4.13 -8.59 -16.44
N SER A 123 -4.49 -7.70 -15.53
CA SER A 123 -4.80 -6.31 -15.87
C SER A 123 -3.55 -5.39 -15.91
N GLY A 124 -2.37 -5.92 -15.60
CA GLY A 124 -1.13 -5.15 -15.62
C GLY A 124 -0.97 -4.16 -14.46
N ILE A 125 -1.64 -4.40 -13.34
CA ILE A 125 -1.47 -3.62 -12.11
C ILE A 125 -0.20 -4.06 -11.37
N THR A 126 0.11 -5.36 -11.40
CA THR A 126 1.29 -5.95 -10.77
C THR A 126 2.01 -6.90 -11.74
N GLU A 127 3.30 -7.04 -11.56
CA GLU A 127 4.13 -8.04 -12.28
C GLU A 127 4.16 -9.39 -11.55
N VAL A 128 3.70 -9.44 -10.31
CA VAL A 128 3.66 -10.68 -9.52
C VAL A 128 2.60 -11.62 -10.06
N ASN A 129 3.00 -12.83 -10.46
CA ASN A 129 2.09 -13.89 -10.88
C ASN A 129 1.80 -14.82 -9.69
N PRO A 130 0.60 -14.79 -9.10
CA PRO A 130 0.29 -15.56 -7.91
C PRO A 130 -0.04 -17.04 -8.18
N LEU A 131 0.01 -17.48 -9.44
CA LEU A 131 -0.15 -18.91 -9.75
C LEU A 131 1.01 -19.71 -9.14
N GLN A 132 0.83 -21.02 -9.02
CA GLN A 132 1.92 -21.91 -8.64
C GLN A 132 3.11 -21.77 -9.61
N ALA A 133 4.30 -22.18 -9.18
CA ALA A 133 5.48 -22.22 -10.01
C ALA A 133 5.20 -23.01 -11.30
N HIS A 134 5.60 -22.46 -12.43
CA HIS A 134 5.38 -23.09 -13.75
C HIS A 134 6.35 -22.55 -14.80
N TYR A 135 6.48 -23.31 -15.88
CA TYR A 135 7.14 -22.83 -17.10
C TYR A 135 6.11 -22.34 -18.11
N ARG A 136 6.42 -21.28 -18.82
CA ARG A 136 5.66 -20.83 -19.99
C ARG A 136 6.56 -20.42 -21.14
N CYS A 137 6.08 -20.58 -22.34
CA CYS A 137 6.79 -20.18 -23.55
C CYS A 137 6.16 -18.90 -24.13
N GLU A 138 6.96 -17.87 -24.30
CA GLU A 138 6.49 -16.60 -24.92
C GLU A 138 6.17 -16.73 -26.40
N TYR A 139 6.76 -17.72 -27.08
CA TYR A 139 6.63 -17.89 -28.51
C TYR A 139 5.46 -18.78 -28.92
N CYS A 140 5.44 -20.03 -28.44
CA CYS A 140 4.41 -21.00 -28.81
C CYS A 140 3.30 -21.18 -27.78
N LYS A 141 3.35 -20.43 -26.67
CA LYS A 141 2.38 -20.45 -25.57
C LYS A 141 2.28 -21.79 -24.83
N TYR A 142 3.23 -22.71 -25.04
CA TYR A 142 3.35 -23.91 -24.20
C TYR A 142 3.48 -23.52 -22.71
N SER A 143 2.83 -24.26 -21.85
CA SER A 143 2.96 -24.13 -20.40
C SER A 143 3.03 -25.48 -19.72
N ASP A 144 3.78 -25.56 -18.62
CA ASP A 144 3.98 -26.78 -17.82
C ASP A 144 3.72 -26.47 -16.34
N PHE A 145 2.62 -26.99 -15.83
CA PHE A 145 2.20 -26.87 -14.42
C PHE A 145 2.34 -28.19 -13.65
N ASP A 146 2.62 -29.31 -14.32
CA ASP A 146 2.40 -30.64 -13.78
C ASP A 146 3.62 -31.53 -13.74
N SER A 147 4.70 -31.18 -14.42
CA SER A 147 5.92 -31.99 -14.42
C SER A 147 6.45 -32.18 -13.00
N PRO A 148 7.15 -33.32 -12.73
CA PRO A 148 7.78 -33.57 -11.42
C PRO A 148 8.72 -32.46 -10.98
N GLU A 149 9.40 -31.83 -11.94
CA GLU A 149 10.29 -30.70 -11.76
C GLU A 149 9.54 -29.46 -11.21
N VAL A 150 8.41 -29.14 -11.81
CA VAL A 150 7.54 -28.03 -11.33
C VAL A 150 6.97 -28.34 -9.94
N LYS A 151 6.50 -29.58 -9.71
CA LYS A 151 5.93 -29.99 -8.42
C LYS A 151 6.94 -29.97 -7.27
N ALA A 152 8.23 -30.08 -7.55
CA ALA A 152 9.29 -29.95 -6.56
C ALA A 152 9.43 -28.50 -6.04
N PHE A 153 8.87 -27.49 -6.76
CA PHE A 153 8.87 -26.09 -6.38
C PHE A 153 7.50 -25.59 -5.87
N SER A 154 6.61 -26.49 -5.50
CA SER A 154 5.34 -26.13 -4.82
C SER A 154 5.62 -25.32 -3.54
N GLY A 155 4.92 -24.21 -3.34
CA GLY A 155 5.15 -23.28 -2.24
C GLY A 155 6.43 -22.43 -2.34
N ARG A 156 7.12 -22.47 -3.48
CA ARG A 156 8.34 -21.70 -3.78
C ARG A 156 8.11 -20.85 -5.02
N SER A 157 9.09 -20.02 -5.37
CA SER A 157 9.02 -19.20 -6.58
C SER A 157 9.41 -19.98 -7.83
N GLY A 158 8.67 -19.73 -8.92
CA GLY A 158 9.04 -20.26 -10.24
C GLY A 158 10.39 -19.74 -10.72
N CYS A 159 10.82 -18.55 -10.34
CA CYS A 159 12.12 -18.02 -10.75
C CYS A 159 13.31 -18.84 -10.19
N ASP A 160 13.12 -19.58 -9.11
CA ASP A 160 14.14 -20.47 -8.54
C ASP A 160 14.26 -21.82 -9.28
N MET A 161 13.34 -22.13 -10.21
CA MET A 161 13.40 -23.36 -11.04
C MET A 161 14.61 -23.33 -11.99
N PRO A 162 15.16 -24.51 -12.35
CA PRO A 162 16.23 -24.57 -13.33
C PRO A 162 15.79 -24.09 -14.72
N ASP A 163 16.74 -23.58 -15.49
CA ASP A 163 16.50 -23.17 -16.87
C ASP A 163 16.08 -24.36 -17.72
N LYS A 164 15.08 -24.19 -18.57
CA LYS A 164 14.52 -25.25 -19.42
C LYS A 164 14.23 -24.75 -20.83
N ILE A 165 14.38 -25.61 -21.80
CA ILE A 165 14.07 -25.34 -23.20
C ILE A 165 12.66 -25.85 -23.50
N CYS A 166 11.90 -25.08 -24.25
CA CYS A 166 10.56 -25.47 -24.69
C CYS A 166 10.60 -26.74 -25.55
N PRO A 167 9.86 -27.77 -25.16
CA PRO A 167 9.84 -29.04 -25.94
C PRO A 167 9.13 -28.88 -27.28
N VAL A 168 8.36 -27.81 -27.50
CA VAL A 168 7.58 -27.59 -28.71
C VAL A 168 8.37 -26.73 -29.72
N CYS A 169 8.94 -25.60 -29.32
CA CYS A 169 9.58 -24.67 -30.26
C CYS A 169 11.09 -24.48 -30.05
N GLY A 170 11.68 -25.15 -29.05
CA GLY A 170 13.14 -25.07 -28.80
C GLY A 170 13.66 -23.76 -28.22
N LYS A 171 12.77 -22.83 -27.82
CA LYS A 171 13.16 -21.58 -27.20
C LYS A 171 13.26 -21.72 -25.68
N LYS A 172 14.02 -20.84 -25.01
CA LYS A 172 14.10 -20.80 -23.55
C LYS A 172 12.71 -20.52 -22.97
N LEU A 173 12.32 -21.29 -21.96
CA LEU A 173 11.08 -21.08 -21.21
C LEU A 173 11.25 -19.96 -20.17
N VAL A 174 10.19 -19.22 -19.95
CA VAL A 174 10.07 -18.30 -18.83
C VAL A 174 9.67 -19.10 -17.60
N LYS A 175 10.33 -18.80 -16.48
CA LYS A 175 10.05 -19.34 -15.16
C LYS A 175 9.17 -18.35 -14.41
N ASP A 176 7.97 -18.75 -13.99
CA ASP A 176 6.96 -17.85 -13.46
C ASP A 176 6.20 -18.49 -12.27
N GLY A 177 5.46 -17.67 -11.53
CA GLY A 177 4.60 -18.10 -10.43
C GLY A 177 5.25 -17.99 -9.04
N PHE A 178 4.47 -17.48 -8.07
CA PHE A 178 4.88 -17.27 -6.69
C PHE A 178 4.04 -18.05 -5.67
N ASP A 179 3.06 -18.82 -6.14
CA ASP A 179 2.18 -19.68 -5.33
C ASP A 179 1.48 -18.96 -4.17
N ILE A 180 0.78 -17.85 -4.49
CA ILE A 180 0.11 -17.02 -3.50
C ILE A 180 -1.41 -17.23 -3.58
N PRO A 181 -2.09 -17.59 -2.47
CA PRO A 181 -3.54 -17.76 -2.46
C PRO A 181 -4.28 -16.42 -2.55
N PHE A 182 -5.37 -16.39 -3.34
CA PHE A 182 -6.20 -15.20 -3.52
C PHE A 182 -6.87 -14.70 -2.24
N GLU A 183 -7.12 -15.62 -1.31
CA GLU A 183 -7.74 -15.35 -0.01
C GLU A 183 -6.94 -14.35 0.84
N THR A 184 -5.66 -14.16 0.57
CA THR A 184 -4.85 -13.14 1.24
C THR A 184 -5.25 -11.73 0.85
N PHE A 185 -5.89 -11.54 -0.30
CA PHE A 185 -6.31 -10.23 -0.80
C PHE A 185 -7.76 -9.88 -0.41
N LEU A 186 -8.73 -10.66 -0.87
CA LEU A 186 -10.16 -10.39 -0.64
C LEU A 186 -10.78 -11.22 0.49
N GLY A 187 -9.99 -11.99 1.22
CA GLY A 187 -10.46 -12.87 2.29
C GLY A 187 -11.15 -14.14 1.77
N PHE A 188 -11.45 -15.06 2.67
CA PHE A 188 -12.08 -16.35 2.32
C PHE A 188 -13.48 -16.22 1.71
N LYS A 189 -14.19 -15.15 2.02
CA LYS A 189 -15.53 -14.88 1.45
C LYS A 189 -15.47 -14.00 0.21
N GLY A 190 -14.29 -13.50 -0.18
CA GLY A 190 -14.09 -12.62 -1.30
C GLY A 190 -14.74 -11.24 -1.18
N ASN A 191 -15.14 -10.82 0.02
CA ASN A 191 -15.90 -9.60 0.29
C ASN A 191 -15.13 -8.54 1.10
N LYS A 192 -13.87 -8.79 1.39
CA LYS A 192 -12.98 -7.76 1.92
C LYS A 192 -12.73 -6.73 0.83
N GLU A 193 -12.84 -5.45 1.15
CA GLU A 193 -12.54 -4.37 0.20
C GLU A 193 -11.06 -4.46 -0.23
N PRO A 194 -10.76 -4.43 -1.54
CA PRO A 194 -9.40 -4.50 -2.03
C PRO A 194 -8.62 -3.24 -1.65
N ASP A 195 -7.45 -3.44 -1.10
CA ASP A 195 -6.48 -2.39 -0.80
C ASP A 195 -5.36 -2.49 -1.84
N ILE A 196 -5.40 -1.60 -2.84
CA ILE A 196 -4.46 -1.60 -3.96
C ILE A 196 -3.45 -0.49 -3.74
N ASP A 197 -2.38 -0.82 -3.02
CA ASP A 197 -1.26 0.07 -2.77
C ASP A 197 -0.28 0.05 -3.94
N LEU A 198 0.03 1.24 -4.46
CA LEU A 198 0.91 1.41 -5.61
C LEU A 198 2.05 2.37 -5.28
N ASN A 199 3.27 1.90 -5.47
CA ASN A 199 4.49 2.68 -5.30
C ASN A 199 4.88 3.31 -6.65
N PHE A 200 4.59 4.58 -6.79
CA PHE A 200 5.04 5.38 -7.94
C PHE A 200 6.42 5.97 -7.68
N SER A 201 7.15 6.29 -8.74
CA SER A 201 8.34 7.13 -8.59
C SER A 201 7.99 8.44 -7.88
N GLY A 202 8.79 8.86 -6.90
CA GLY A 202 8.64 10.16 -6.24
C GLY A 202 8.63 11.32 -7.23
N ASP A 203 9.41 11.22 -8.30
CA ASP A 203 9.47 12.22 -9.35
C ASP A 203 8.20 12.26 -10.22
N TYR A 204 7.49 11.13 -10.31
CA TYR A 204 6.26 11.01 -11.12
C TYR A 204 4.98 11.16 -10.31
N GLN A 205 5.02 11.05 -8.99
CA GLN A 205 3.83 11.05 -8.12
C GLN A 205 2.86 12.20 -8.39
N SER A 206 3.38 13.41 -8.60
CA SER A 206 2.54 14.58 -8.88
C SER A 206 1.79 14.46 -10.22
N ASN A 207 2.36 13.79 -11.22
CA ASN A 207 1.72 13.52 -12.50
C ASN A 207 0.62 12.45 -12.34
N ALA A 208 0.88 11.40 -11.56
CA ALA A 208 -0.14 10.41 -11.22
C ALA A 208 -1.33 11.03 -10.49
N HIS A 209 -1.10 11.95 -9.54
CA HIS A 209 -2.16 12.71 -8.89
C HIS A 209 -2.99 13.53 -9.88
N LYS A 210 -2.35 14.25 -10.81
CA LYS A 210 -3.06 15.01 -11.85
C LYS A 210 -3.84 14.11 -12.81
N TYR A 211 -3.33 12.91 -13.08
CA TYR A 211 -4.00 11.96 -13.96
C TYR A 211 -5.33 11.46 -13.37
N THR A 212 -5.48 11.44 -12.04
CA THR A 212 -6.78 11.14 -11.43
C THR A 212 -7.87 12.13 -11.85
N GLU A 213 -7.54 13.41 -12.03
CA GLU A 213 -8.49 14.41 -12.57
C GLU A 213 -8.88 14.13 -14.02
N ILE A 214 -8.00 13.49 -14.80
CA ILE A 214 -8.33 13.08 -16.18
C ILE A 214 -9.27 11.88 -16.17
N ILE A 215 -9.08 10.95 -15.23
CA ILE A 215 -9.93 9.77 -15.09
C ILE A 215 -11.36 10.14 -14.64
N PHE A 216 -11.48 11.02 -13.65
CA PHE A 216 -12.76 11.31 -12.98
C PHE A 216 -13.38 12.66 -13.35
N GLY A 217 -12.62 13.56 -13.95
CA GLY A 217 -13.01 14.94 -14.24
C GLY A 217 -12.47 15.94 -13.23
N ALA A 218 -12.33 17.18 -13.67
CA ALA A 218 -11.86 18.29 -12.86
C ALA A 218 -12.82 18.53 -11.67
N GLY A 219 -12.25 18.70 -10.46
CA GLY A 219 -13.02 18.91 -9.26
C GLY A 219 -13.63 17.65 -8.63
N GLN A 220 -13.33 16.45 -9.16
CA GLN A 220 -13.81 15.18 -8.60
C GLN A 220 -12.76 14.45 -7.76
N THR A 221 -11.54 14.99 -7.65
CA THR A 221 -10.47 14.40 -6.85
C THR A 221 -9.85 15.45 -5.93
N PHE A 222 -9.60 15.05 -4.68
CA PHE A 222 -9.04 15.93 -3.65
C PHE A 222 -7.93 15.19 -2.90
N ARG A 223 -6.88 15.90 -2.51
CA ARG A 223 -5.92 15.31 -1.59
C ARG A 223 -6.56 15.05 -0.23
N ALA A 224 -6.28 13.89 0.34
CA ALA A 224 -6.74 13.58 1.69
C ALA A 224 -6.03 14.49 2.70
N GLY A 225 -6.80 15.11 3.59
CA GLY A 225 -6.28 15.87 4.72
C GLY A 225 -5.85 14.96 5.86
N THR A 226 -4.94 15.46 6.68
CA THR A 226 -4.54 14.84 7.94
C THR A 226 -4.66 15.84 9.08
N ILE A 227 -4.90 15.34 10.29
CA ILE A 227 -4.92 16.16 11.50
C ILE A 227 -3.75 15.72 12.38
N GLY A 228 -2.76 16.58 12.48
CA GLY A 228 -1.62 16.39 13.37
C GLY A 228 -2.03 16.59 14.83
N THR A 229 -1.84 15.57 15.65
CA THR A 229 -2.10 15.60 17.10
C THR A 229 -0.80 15.60 17.89
N LEU A 230 -0.90 15.97 19.16
CA LEU A 230 0.25 15.96 20.05
C LEU A 230 0.60 14.53 20.45
N ALA A 231 1.80 14.08 20.09
CA ALA A 231 2.31 12.75 20.45
C ALA A 231 2.96 12.74 21.84
N ASP A 232 3.03 11.56 22.48
CA ASP A 232 3.56 11.35 23.83
C ASP A 232 4.90 12.03 24.08
N LYS A 233 5.90 11.75 23.25
CA LYS A 233 7.26 12.33 23.40
C LYS A 233 7.26 13.85 23.32
N THR A 234 6.45 14.42 22.45
CA THR A 234 6.34 15.87 22.27
C THR A 234 5.61 16.50 23.46
N ALA A 235 4.53 15.87 23.93
CA ALA A 235 3.80 16.29 25.10
C ALA A 235 4.68 16.26 26.37
N PHE A 236 5.46 15.18 26.52
CA PHE A 236 6.42 15.06 27.63
C PHE A 236 7.43 16.21 27.61
N GLY A 237 8.02 16.50 26.45
CA GLY A 237 8.95 17.61 26.29
C GLY A 237 8.34 18.96 26.66
N TYR A 238 7.12 19.25 26.22
CA TYR A 238 6.43 20.51 26.54
C TYR A 238 6.13 20.64 28.04
N ILE A 239 5.66 19.58 28.69
CA ILE A 239 5.33 19.60 30.11
C ILE A 239 6.60 19.73 30.95
N LYS A 240 7.66 19.02 30.56
CA LYS A 240 8.96 19.12 31.23
C LYS A 240 9.51 20.54 31.15
N ASN A 241 9.56 21.11 29.96
CA ASN A 241 10.03 22.49 29.74
C ASN A 241 9.17 23.51 30.49
N TYR A 242 7.85 23.35 30.51
CA TYR A 242 6.94 24.21 31.27
C TYR A 242 7.31 24.30 32.76
N TYR A 243 7.66 23.16 33.38
CA TYR A 243 8.06 23.14 34.78
C TYR A 243 9.50 23.65 34.99
N GLU A 244 10.42 23.30 34.09
CA GLU A 244 11.82 23.79 34.15
C GLU A 244 11.89 25.32 34.07
N GLU A 245 11.15 25.94 33.15
CA GLU A 245 11.08 27.41 33.02
C GLU A 245 10.55 28.10 34.29
N ARG A 246 9.81 27.40 35.12
CA ARG A 246 9.26 27.88 36.40
C ARG A 246 10.07 27.47 37.61
N GLY A 247 11.21 26.84 37.40
CA GLY A 247 12.05 26.33 38.47
C GLY A 247 11.41 25.22 39.33
N ILE A 248 10.40 24.55 38.77
CA ILE A 248 9.67 23.48 39.46
C ILE A 248 10.19 22.12 38.96
N HIS A 249 10.75 21.34 39.86
CA HIS A 249 11.17 19.99 39.53
C HIS A 249 10.03 18.99 39.79
N LYS A 250 9.65 18.25 38.74
CA LYS A 250 8.66 17.16 38.80
C LYS A 250 9.32 15.83 38.45
N ARG A 251 8.87 14.74 39.08
CA ARG A 251 9.31 13.40 38.72
C ARG A 251 8.72 13.00 37.37
N ASN A 252 9.41 12.17 36.61
CA ASN A 252 8.97 11.73 35.27
C ASN A 252 7.57 11.08 35.33
N CYS A 253 7.27 10.25 36.33
CA CYS A 253 5.95 9.65 36.48
C CYS A 253 4.80 10.67 36.69
N GLU A 254 5.08 11.83 37.30
CA GLU A 254 4.09 12.90 37.40
C GLU A 254 3.95 13.65 36.06
N ILE A 255 5.04 13.85 35.33
CA ILE A 255 5.01 14.39 33.97
C ILE A 255 4.20 13.45 33.07
N ASP A 256 4.48 12.13 33.10
CA ASP A 256 3.76 11.12 32.32
C ASP A 256 2.25 11.12 32.58
N ARG A 257 1.86 11.26 33.85
CA ARG A 257 0.45 11.37 34.22
C ARG A 257 -0.24 12.57 33.56
N ILE A 258 0.45 13.70 33.48
CA ILE A 258 -0.08 14.91 32.84
C ILE A 258 -0.08 14.76 31.31
N VAL A 259 0.94 14.09 30.75
CA VAL A 259 1.06 13.78 29.31
C VAL A 259 -0.21 13.10 28.79
N GLN A 260 -0.76 12.15 29.54
CA GLN A 260 -1.98 11.44 29.15
C GLN A 260 -3.19 12.36 28.91
N GLY A 261 -3.23 13.53 29.55
CA GLY A 261 -4.26 14.54 29.32
C GLY A 261 -3.97 15.48 28.13
N CYS A 262 -2.75 15.41 27.58
CA CYS A 262 -2.30 16.28 26.47
C CYS A 262 -2.16 15.54 25.14
N VAL A 263 -1.96 14.22 25.20
CA VAL A 263 -1.85 13.39 24.00
C VAL A 263 -3.16 13.39 23.22
N GLY A 264 -3.06 13.42 21.87
CA GLY A 264 -4.21 13.42 21.00
C GLY A 264 -4.85 14.82 20.79
N VAL A 265 -4.40 15.85 21.51
CA VAL A 265 -4.87 17.23 21.25
C VAL A 265 -4.49 17.64 19.83
N ARG A 266 -5.46 18.13 19.07
CA ARG A 266 -5.27 18.60 17.69
C ARG A 266 -4.37 19.82 17.68
N ARG A 267 -3.37 19.81 16.81
CA ARG A 267 -2.36 20.87 16.73
C ARG A 267 -2.33 21.56 15.38
N THR A 268 -2.32 20.81 14.30
CA THR A 268 -2.21 21.33 12.95
C THR A 268 -2.96 20.45 11.96
N THR A 269 -3.17 20.98 10.77
CA THR A 269 -3.67 20.23 9.63
C THR A 269 -2.54 20.04 8.63
N GLY A 270 -2.56 18.93 7.91
CA GLY A 270 -1.58 18.58 6.89
C GLY A 270 -2.26 17.91 5.70
N GLN A 271 -1.43 17.41 4.79
CA GLN A 271 -1.87 16.58 3.68
C GLN A 271 -1.35 15.16 3.83
N HIS A 272 -2.15 14.19 3.44
CA HIS A 272 -1.70 12.80 3.35
C HIS A 272 -0.65 12.68 2.22
N PRO A 273 0.45 11.96 2.41
CA PRO A 273 1.54 11.92 1.44
C PRO A 273 1.15 11.31 0.09
N GLY A 274 0.21 10.38 0.06
CA GLY A 274 -0.22 9.69 -1.17
C GLY A 274 -1.72 9.59 -1.37
N GLY A 275 -2.54 9.97 -0.36
CA GLY A 275 -3.99 9.78 -0.40
C GLY A 275 -4.72 10.78 -1.30
N ILE A 276 -5.50 10.26 -2.22
CA ILE A 276 -6.44 11.01 -3.07
C ILE A 276 -7.85 10.49 -2.80
N VAL A 277 -8.73 11.37 -2.37
CA VAL A 277 -10.15 11.07 -2.20
C VAL A 277 -10.86 11.31 -3.53
N VAL A 278 -11.67 10.34 -3.94
CA VAL A 278 -12.41 10.38 -5.21
C VAL A 278 -13.90 10.57 -4.92
N LEU A 279 -14.48 11.58 -5.58
CA LEU A 279 -15.92 11.83 -5.55
C LEU A 279 -16.64 11.05 -6.67
N PRO A 280 -17.84 10.54 -6.39
CA PRO A 280 -18.73 10.08 -7.46
C PRO A 280 -19.13 11.22 -8.39
N VAL A 281 -19.40 10.89 -9.62
CA VAL A 281 -19.86 11.87 -10.62
C VAL A 281 -21.17 12.52 -10.16
N GLY A 282 -21.22 13.85 -10.17
CA GLY A 282 -22.41 14.64 -9.78
C GLY A 282 -22.50 14.97 -8.28
N GLU A 283 -21.57 14.48 -7.47
CA GLU A 283 -21.49 14.86 -6.05
C GLU A 283 -20.52 16.02 -5.83
N GLU A 284 -20.77 16.81 -4.78
CA GLU A 284 -19.90 17.91 -4.35
C GLU A 284 -19.16 17.54 -3.08
N ILE A 285 -17.89 17.92 -2.98
CA ILE A 285 -17.05 17.60 -1.81
C ILE A 285 -17.64 18.13 -0.49
N ASN A 286 -18.32 19.27 -0.55
CA ASN A 286 -18.88 19.91 0.64
C ASN A 286 -20.05 19.12 1.28
N THR A 287 -20.60 18.12 0.60
CA THR A 287 -21.57 17.18 1.19
C THR A 287 -20.92 16.12 2.09
N PHE A 288 -19.60 15.97 2.02
CA PHE A 288 -18.84 15.00 2.79
C PHE A 288 -17.89 15.68 3.79
N THR A 289 -17.22 16.75 3.37
CA THR A 289 -16.22 17.43 4.18
C THR A 289 -16.01 18.86 3.69
N PRO A 290 -15.71 19.81 4.57
CA PRO A 290 -15.12 21.07 4.15
C PRO A 290 -13.77 20.84 3.49
N VAL A 291 -13.30 21.80 2.70
CA VAL A 291 -11.96 21.81 2.11
C VAL A 291 -11.11 22.92 2.68
N GLN A 292 -9.80 22.76 2.63
CA GLN A 292 -8.86 23.73 3.20
C GLN A 292 -7.52 23.75 2.47
N HIS A 293 -6.77 24.81 2.66
CA HIS A 293 -5.33 24.83 2.40
C HIS A 293 -4.61 24.26 3.63
N PRO A 294 -3.79 23.20 3.50
CA PRO A 294 -3.12 22.56 4.64
C PRO A 294 -2.21 23.57 5.35
N ALA A 295 -2.15 23.48 6.68
CA ALA A 295 -1.41 24.42 7.56
C ALA A 295 -1.76 25.90 7.35
N ASN A 296 -2.93 26.22 6.77
CA ASN A 296 -3.38 27.58 6.42
C ASN A 296 -2.44 28.31 5.43
N ASP A 297 -1.67 27.56 4.65
CA ASP A 297 -0.77 28.14 3.64
C ASP A 297 -1.56 28.48 2.37
N MET A 298 -1.93 29.76 2.25
CA MET A 298 -2.66 30.28 1.08
C MET A 298 -1.77 30.53 -0.13
N THR A 299 -0.46 30.31 -0.04
CA THR A 299 0.46 30.47 -1.17
C THR A 299 0.50 29.25 -2.08
N THR A 300 0.06 28.10 -1.58
CA THR A 300 -0.04 26.86 -2.35
C THR A 300 -1.40 26.70 -3.01
N ALA A 301 -1.42 26.16 -4.22
CA ALA A 301 -2.64 25.78 -4.90
C ALA A 301 -3.25 24.46 -4.36
N THR A 302 -2.58 23.78 -3.43
CA THR A 302 -3.04 22.49 -2.88
C THR A 302 -4.28 22.69 -2.02
N VAL A 303 -5.35 21.96 -2.35
CA VAL A 303 -6.58 21.89 -1.56
C VAL A 303 -6.74 20.46 -1.03
N THR A 304 -7.02 20.34 0.27
CA THR A 304 -7.23 19.05 0.92
C THR A 304 -8.62 18.98 1.53
N THR A 305 -9.07 17.75 1.82
CA THR A 305 -10.21 17.55 2.72
C THR A 305 -9.85 18.09 4.10
N HIS A 306 -10.83 18.68 4.80
CA HIS A 306 -10.62 19.13 6.18
C HIS A 306 -10.74 17.98 7.17
N PHE A 307 -11.76 17.12 6.99
CA PHE A 307 -11.86 15.93 7.83
C PHE A 307 -10.72 14.97 7.51
N ASP A 308 -10.15 14.39 8.54
CA ASP A 308 -9.23 13.27 8.40
C ASP A 308 -9.94 12.13 7.65
N TYR A 309 -9.22 11.44 6.77
CA TYR A 309 -9.81 10.41 5.94
C TYR A 309 -10.53 9.32 6.76
N HIS A 310 -10.00 8.93 7.91
CA HIS A 310 -10.65 7.93 8.77
C HIS A 310 -12.07 8.32 9.25
N SER A 311 -12.41 9.60 9.15
CA SER A 311 -13.76 10.09 9.47
C SER A 311 -14.74 9.97 8.30
N ILE A 312 -14.25 9.76 7.07
CA ILE A 312 -15.02 9.71 5.82
C ILE A 312 -14.70 8.47 4.96
N ASP A 313 -13.93 7.51 5.49
CA ASP A 313 -13.53 6.29 4.79
C ASP A 313 -14.70 5.37 4.44
N HIS A 314 -15.77 5.42 5.23
CA HIS A 314 -17.01 4.71 4.95
C HIS A 314 -17.85 5.33 3.81
N ASN A 315 -17.56 6.58 3.42
CA ASN A 315 -18.28 7.30 2.38
C ASN A 315 -17.57 7.25 1.02
N LEU A 316 -16.29 7.60 0.99
CA LEU A 316 -15.53 7.90 -0.21
C LEU A 316 -14.34 6.95 -0.36
N LEU A 317 -14.05 6.60 -1.61
CA LEU A 317 -12.83 5.86 -1.93
C LEU A 317 -11.61 6.76 -1.79
N LYS A 318 -10.58 6.26 -1.12
CA LYS A 318 -9.23 6.80 -1.15
C LYS A 318 -8.35 5.94 -2.05
N LEU A 319 -7.60 6.57 -2.91
CA LEU A 319 -6.52 5.97 -3.67
C LEU A 319 -5.19 6.31 -3.00
N ASP A 320 -4.36 5.32 -2.73
CA ASP A 320 -3.02 5.52 -2.18
C ASP A 320 -1.98 5.49 -3.31
N ILE A 321 -1.64 6.69 -3.79
CA ILE A 321 -0.61 6.94 -4.80
C ILE A 321 0.66 7.34 -4.06
N LEU A 322 1.43 6.34 -3.65
CA LEU A 322 2.61 6.54 -2.82
C LEU A 322 3.83 6.89 -3.68
N GLY A 323 4.53 7.97 -3.32
CA GLY A 323 5.84 8.27 -3.88
C GLY A 323 6.91 7.43 -3.19
N HIS A 324 7.69 6.67 -3.97
CA HIS A 324 8.74 5.80 -3.46
C HIS A 324 10.05 6.02 -4.22
N ASP A 325 11.18 5.77 -3.56
CA ASP A 325 12.49 5.96 -4.16
C ASP A 325 12.87 4.83 -5.13
N ASP A 326 12.37 3.60 -4.90
CA ASP A 326 12.75 2.43 -5.69
C ASP A 326 12.46 2.58 -7.18
N PRO A 327 11.25 2.98 -7.63
CA PRO A 327 10.98 3.20 -9.04
C PRO A 327 11.84 4.33 -9.63
N THR A 328 12.18 5.35 -8.84
CA THR A 328 13.05 6.45 -9.25
C THR A 328 14.47 5.94 -9.48
N MET A 329 15.01 5.11 -8.56
CA MET A 329 16.32 4.51 -8.67
C MET A 329 16.41 3.53 -9.85
N ILE A 330 15.38 2.71 -10.05
CA ILE A 330 15.30 1.80 -11.21
C ILE A 330 15.34 2.60 -12.51
N ARG A 331 14.59 3.69 -12.61
CA ARG A 331 14.61 4.56 -13.79
C ARG A 331 15.99 5.17 -14.00
N MET A 332 16.63 5.69 -12.97
CA MET A 332 17.97 6.25 -13.06
C MET A 332 18.97 5.19 -13.54
N LEU A 333 18.92 3.97 -12.99
CA LEU A 333 19.83 2.89 -13.42
C LEU A 333 19.56 2.47 -14.85
N GLN A 334 18.31 2.44 -15.30
CA GLN A 334 17.94 2.20 -16.70
C GLN A 334 18.55 3.27 -17.62
N ASP A 335 18.45 4.54 -17.27
CA ASP A 335 18.98 5.65 -18.05
C ASP A 335 20.52 5.61 -18.11
N LEU A 336 21.19 5.20 -17.03
CA LEU A 336 22.64 5.10 -16.99
C LEU A 336 23.20 3.88 -17.73
N THR A 337 22.50 2.76 -17.72
CA THR A 337 22.99 1.48 -18.28
C THR A 337 22.40 1.15 -19.64
N GLY A 338 21.26 1.73 -19.99
CA GLY A 338 20.48 1.36 -21.16
C GLY A 338 19.82 -0.02 -21.06
N LEU A 339 19.88 -0.68 -19.88
CA LEU A 339 19.30 -1.99 -19.63
C LEU A 339 17.84 -1.86 -19.19
N ASP A 340 16.94 -2.59 -19.85
CA ASP A 340 15.56 -2.69 -19.41
C ASP A 340 15.47 -3.56 -18.12
N PRO A 341 15.05 -3.00 -16.98
CA PRO A 341 14.99 -3.70 -15.72
C PRO A 341 14.06 -4.93 -15.73
N GLN A 342 13.02 -4.95 -16.57
CA GLN A 342 12.12 -6.09 -16.71
C GLN A 342 12.76 -7.31 -17.39
N THR A 343 13.92 -7.15 -18.01
CA THR A 343 14.69 -8.24 -18.65
C THR A 343 15.72 -8.89 -17.72
N ILE A 344 15.94 -8.33 -16.54
CA ILE A 344 16.93 -8.82 -15.58
C ILE A 344 16.42 -10.12 -14.93
N PRO A 345 17.18 -11.21 -14.99
CA PRO A 345 16.77 -12.47 -14.34
C PRO A 345 16.83 -12.35 -12.82
N LEU A 346 15.82 -12.89 -12.12
CA LEU A 346 15.73 -12.81 -10.65
C LEU A 346 16.52 -13.92 -9.94
N ASP A 347 17.10 -14.84 -10.66
CA ASP A 347 17.85 -16.01 -10.14
C ASP A 347 19.36 -15.93 -10.37
N ASP A 348 19.88 -14.73 -10.69
CA ASP A 348 21.33 -14.56 -10.88
C ASP A 348 22.08 -14.85 -9.58
N GLN A 349 22.94 -15.88 -9.60
CA GLN A 349 23.65 -16.35 -8.44
C GLN A 349 24.73 -15.36 -7.95
N THR A 350 25.25 -14.51 -8.82
CA THR A 350 26.20 -13.45 -8.45
C THR A 350 25.49 -12.40 -7.64
N VAL A 351 24.26 -11.99 -8.06
CA VAL A 351 23.43 -11.07 -7.31
C VAL A 351 22.97 -11.69 -5.99
N MET A 352 22.57 -12.98 -5.97
CA MET A 352 22.21 -13.67 -4.74
C MET A 352 23.36 -13.74 -3.73
N SER A 353 24.61 -13.81 -4.19
CA SER A 353 25.77 -13.83 -3.29
C SER A 353 25.94 -12.53 -2.48
N LEU A 354 25.36 -11.42 -2.90
CA LEU A 354 25.35 -10.15 -2.15
C LEU A 354 24.64 -10.25 -0.79
N PHE A 355 23.72 -11.19 -0.67
CA PHE A 355 23.02 -11.50 0.59
C PHE A 355 23.80 -12.47 1.49
N MET A 356 25.00 -12.90 1.07
CA MET A 356 25.87 -13.79 1.83
C MET A 356 27.23 -13.16 2.13
N ASN A 357 27.78 -12.37 1.19
CA ASN A 357 29.10 -11.75 1.31
C ASN A 357 29.24 -10.53 0.38
N THR A 358 30.43 -9.92 0.38
CA THR A 358 30.77 -8.72 -0.40
C THR A 358 31.58 -9.03 -1.67
N SER A 359 31.96 -10.28 -1.90
CA SER A 359 32.92 -10.65 -2.94
C SER A 359 32.54 -10.24 -4.34
N ALA A 360 31.23 -10.27 -4.67
CA ALA A 360 30.72 -9.87 -5.98
C ALA A 360 30.90 -8.36 -6.26
N LEU A 361 31.03 -7.54 -5.22
CA LEU A 361 31.33 -6.10 -5.32
C LEU A 361 32.82 -5.81 -5.40
N GLY A 362 33.70 -6.81 -5.12
CA GLY A 362 35.13 -6.63 -5.08
C GLY A 362 35.61 -5.72 -3.94
N VAL A 363 34.86 -5.67 -2.84
CA VAL A 363 35.20 -4.90 -1.63
C VAL A 363 35.26 -5.84 -0.42
N GLU A 364 36.12 -5.50 0.54
CA GLU A 364 36.16 -6.20 1.82
C GLU A 364 35.20 -5.54 2.83
N PRO A 365 34.73 -6.29 3.84
CA PRO A 365 33.84 -5.72 4.88
C PRO A 365 34.39 -4.46 5.54
N GLU A 366 35.72 -4.36 5.71
CA GLU A 366 36.41 -3.21 6.30
C GLU A 366 36.23 -1.93 5.46
N ASP A 367 36.07 -2.05 4.15
CA ASP A 367 35.85 -0.91 3.24
C ASP A 367 34.44 -0.30 3.40
N ILE A 368 33.53 -1.07 3.99
CA ILE A 368 32.10 -0.69 4.20
C ILE A 368 31.71 -0.79 5.68
N ASN A 369 32.52 -0.27 6.56
CA ASN A 369 32.31 -0.21 8.02
C ASN A 369 32.12 -1.57 8.72
N GLY A 370 32.77 -2.62 8.22
CA GLY A 370 32.71 -3.96 8.78
C GLY A 370 31.44 -4.73 8.47
N ILE A 371 30.63 -4.27 7.51
CA ILE A 371 29.39 -4.94 7.10
C ILE A 371 29.73 -6.16 6.24
N PRO A 372 29.29 -7.37 6.65
CA PRO A 372 29.69 -8.61 5.96
C PRO A 372 28.87 -8.91 4.70
N LEU A 373 27.87 -8.10 4.38
CA LEU A 373 26.92 -8.31 3.27
C LEU A 373 27.05 -7.25 2.19
N GLY A 374 26.86 -7.63 0.94
CA GLY A 374 26.83 -6.72 -0.21
C GLY A 374 25.48 -6.02 -0.43
N CYS A 375 24.45 -6.26 0.39
CA CYS A 375 23.11 -5.74 0.21
C CYS A 375 22.85 -4.36 0.88
N LEU A 376 23.88 -3.70 1.42
CA LEU A 376 23.74 -2.41 2.12
C LEU A 376 23.00 -1.34 1.30
N GLY A 377 23.23 -1.27 -0.01
CA GLY A 377 22.58 -0.31 -0.89
C GLY A 377 21.23 -0.76 -1.47
N ILE A 378 20.76 -1.94 -1.10
CA ILE A 378 19.47 -2.47 -1.61
C ILE A 378 18.35 -1.99 -0.69
N PRO A 379 17.32 -1.30 -1.24
CA PRO A 379 16.17 -0.87 -0.46
C PRO A 379 15.54 -2.01 0.34
N GLU A 380 15.05 -1.67 1.54
CA GLU A 380 14.49 -2.60 2.55
C GLU A 380 15.51 -3.58 3.17
N PHE A 381 16.55 -4.03 2.44
CA PHE A 381 17.56 -4.96 2.93
C PHE A 381 18.81 -4.27 3.52
N GLY A 382 18.99 -2.98 3.29
CA GLY A 382 20.16 -2.21 3.74
C GLY A 382 20.06 -1.65 5.16
N THR A 383 19.01 -1.94 5.91
CA THR A 383 18.92 -1.56 7.33
C THR A 383 19.64 -2.56 8.23
N ASP A 384 20.18 -2.11 9.38
CA ASP A 384 20.84 -3.02 10.32
C ASP A 384 19.98 -4.19 10.72
N PHE A 385 18.69 -3.94 10.96
CA PHE A 385 17.71 -4.97 11.30
C PHE A 385 17.53 -6.00 10.16
N ALA A 386 17.32 -5.54 8.93
CA ALA A 386 17.12 -6.43 7.78
C ALA A 386 18.40 -7.21 7.44
N MET A 387 19.57 -6.57 7.51
CA MET A 387 20.85 -7.25 7.31
C MET A 387 21.09 -8.34 8.36
N GLN A 388 20.72 -8.09 9.63
CA GLN A 388 20.82 -9.12 10.65
C GLN A 388 19.87 -10.30 10.37
N MET A 389 18.65 -10.03 9.90
CA MET A 389 17.73 -11.08 9.46
C MET A 389 18.33 -11.94 8.34
N VAL A 390 18.98 -11.31 7.36
CA VAL A 390 19.64 -12.03 6.26
C VAL A 390 20.79 -12.91 6.78
N ILE A 391 21.59 -12.41 7.72
CA ILE A 391 22.67 -13.18 8.35
C ILE A 391 22.13 -14.42 9.09
N ASP A 392 21.04 -14.25 9.83
CA ASP A 392 20.42 -15.33 10.60
C ASP A 392 19.72 -16.35 9.68
N ALA A 393 19.01 -15.86 8.66
CA ALA A 393 18.19 -16.70 7.76
C ALA A 393 19.01 -17.42 6.68
N LYS A 394 20.15 -16.87 6.27
CA LYS A 394 21.06 -17.44 5.23
C LYS A 394 20.32 -17.81 3.93
N PRO A 395 19.74 -16.84 3.22
CA PRO A 395 18.95 -17.09 2.02
C PRO A 395 19.80 -17.73 0.93
N THR A 396 19.23 -18.70 0.22
CA THR A 396 19.86 -19.40 -0.91
C THR A 396 19.11 -19.20 -2.23
N GLU A 397 17.88 -18.75 -2.16
CA GLU A 397 16.95 -18.62 -3.28
C GLU A 397 16.24 -17.28 -3.24
N PHE A 398 15.70 -16.85 -4.37
CA PHE A 398 14.93 -15.60 -4.44
C PHE A 398 13.67 -15.65 -3.56
N SER A 399 13.02 -16.80 -3.49
CA SER A 399 11.87 -17.01 -2.60
C SER A 399 12.20 -16.79 -1.12
N ASP A 400 13.44 -17.05 -0.69
CA ASP A 400 13.87 -16.78 0.68
C ASP A 400 13.93 -15.26 0.96
N LEU A 401 14.36 -14.46 -0.02
CA LEU A 401 14.38 -12.99 0.10
C LEU A 401 12.96 -12.45 0.23
N ILE A 402 12.00 -12.97 -0.53
CA ILE A 402 10.58 -12.56 -0.40
C ILE A 402 10.06 -12.84 1.01
N ARG A 403 10.40 -14.00 1.58
CA ARG A 403 10.01 -14.37 2.95
C ARG A 403 10.66 -13.49 4.01
N ILE A 404 11.95 -13.20 3.86
CA ILE A 404 12.68 -12.29 4.78
C ILE A 404 12.04 -10.91 4.73
N SER A 405 11.78 -10.36 3.54
CA SER A 405 11.07 -9.08 3.37
C SER A 405 9.70 -9.11 4.06
N GLY A 406 8.91 -10.16 3.84
CA GLY A 406 7.61 -10.32 4.51
C GLY A 406 7.70 -10.38 6.04
N LEU A 407 8.70 -11.09 6.58
CA LEU A 407 8.91 -11.22 8.02
C LEU A 407 9.50 -9.97 8.68
N SER A 408 10.05 -9.04 7.89
CA SER A 408 10.55 -7.75 8.41
C SER A 408 9.43 -6.77 8.74
N HIS A 409 8.21 -7.02 8.26
CA HIS A 409 7.03 -6.19 8.49
C HIS A 409 6.17 -6.73 9.64
N GLY A 410 5.84 -5.85 10.57
CA GLY A 410 5.02 -6.16 11.74
C GLY A 410 5.81 -6.34 13.02
N THR A 411 5.16 -6.02 14.14
CA THR A 411 5.69 -6.19 15.49
C THR A 411 5.77 -7.68 15.86
N ASP A 412 6.91 -8.09 16.40
CA ASP A 412 7.14 -9.44 16.97
C ASP A 412 6.94 -10.60 15.97
N VAL A 413 7.05 -10.32 14.67
CA VAL A 413 6.96 -11.37 13.65
C VAL A 413 8.30 -12.10 13.52
N TRP A 414 9.40 -11.37 13.52
CA TRP A 414 10.75 -11.90 13.44
C TRP A 414 11.36 -12.17 14.81
N LEU A 415 11.57 -11.10 15.60
CA LEU A 415 12.23 -11.19 16.92
C LEU A 415 11.46 -12.07 17.90
N GLY A 416 12.14 -13.00 18.54
CA GLY A 416 11.56 -13.92 19.51
C GLY A 416 10.58 -14.94 18.92
N ASN A 417 10.44 -15.00 17.60
CA ASN A 417 9.51 -15.87 16.86
C ASN A 417 10.23 -16.65 15.76
N ALA A 418 10.12 -16.22 14.48
CA ALA A 418 10.77 -16.91 13.36
C ALA A 418 12.29 -17.01 13.56
N GLN A 419 12.94 -15.96 14.04
CA GLN A 419 14.36 -15.94 14.39
C GLN A 419 14.70 -17.08 15.35
N THR A 420 13.98 -17.21 16.46
CA THR A 420 14.26 -18.23 17.46
C THR A 420 14.13 -19.66 16.90
N LEU A 421 13.13 -19.89 16.05
CA LEU A 421 12.95 -21.21 15.39
C LEU A 421 14.11 -21.55 14.47
N ILE A 422 14.62 -20.55 13.74
CA ILE A 422 15.76 -20.72 12.81
C ILE A 422 17.07 -20.93 13.60
N GLU A 423 17.35 -20.11 14.60
CA GLU A 423 18.53 -20.24 15.46
C GLU A 423 18.61 -21.58 16.19
N GLN A 424 17.46 -22.12 16.63
CA GLN A 424 17.39 -23.43 17.26
C GLN A 424 17.41 -24.61 16.29
N GLY A 425 17.44 -24.34 14.99
CA GLY A 425 17.43 -25.36 13.94
C GLY A 425 16.10 -26.12 13.85
N ILE A 426 15.01 -25.59 14.41
CA ILE A 426 13.66 -26.17 14.35
C ILE A 426 13.04 -25.91 12.97
N ALA A 427 13.31 -24.75 12.38
CA ALA A 427 12.83 -24.36 11.07
C ALA A 427 13.93 -23.73 10.22
N THR A 428 13.68 -23.65 8.92
CA THR A 428 14.44 -22.85 7.97
C THR A 428 13.61 -21.64 7.57
N ILE A 429 14.17 -20.67 6.85
CA ILE A 429 13.39 -19.53 6.34
C ILE A 429 12.19 -19.97 5.50
N SER A 430 12.33 -21.06 4.76
CA SER A 430 11.26 -21.62 3.92
C SER A 430 10.15 -22.33 4.71
N THR A 431 10.41 -22.76 5.95
CA THR A 431 9.44 -23.51 6.78
C THR A 431 8.96 -22.73 7.99
N ALA A 432 9.64 -21.65 8.39
CA ALA A 432 9.29 -20.85 9.58
C ALA A 432 7.89 -20.27 9.54
N ILE A 433 7.36 -19.94 8.36
CA ILE A 433 6.00 -19.40 8.17
C ILE A 433 4.94 -20.48 8.33
N CYS A 434 5.25 -21.73 7.96
CA CYS A 434 4.31 -22.86 7.99
C CYS A 434 4.13 -23.45 9.40
N THR A 435 4.90 -23.01 10.39
CA THR A 435 4.84 -23.53 11.77
C THR A 435 3.83 -22.80 12.66
N ARG A 436 3.00 -21.92 12.10
CA ARG A 436 1.93 -21.20 12.79
C ARG A 436 0.55 -21.51 12.25
#